data_1407beae30a2d7a7976452b1549b096f
#
_entry.id   1407beae30a2d7a7976452b1549b096f
#
_cell.length_a   1.000
_cell.length_b   1.000
_cell.length_c   1.000
_cell.angle_alpha   90.00
_cell.angle_beta   90.00
_cell.angle_gamma   90.00
#
_symmetry.space_group_name_H-M   'P 1'
#
loop_
_entity.id
_entity.type
_entity.pdbx_description
1 polymer ?
#
loop_
_entity_poly.entity_id
_entity_poly.type
_entity_poly.pdbx_seq_one_letter_code
_entity_poly.pdbx_strand_id
1 'polypeptide(L)'
;MRIEAGHNEQELHVVPSLAHVPEPLTKVLMSAPAETIQALAGQIAAPFHDELTFAFSAPFYYEATLAGVDKGTALLRLCQEAGLDPAATVAFGDQENDLGMLRAAGLGVAMGNAIDSVKEAADVITDDHDSDGIANLLRDRFAL
;
A
#
# COMPACT_ATOMS: atom_id res chain seq x y z
N MET A 1 -9.46 13.01 5.98
CA MET A 1 -9.94 13.30 4.60
C MET A 1 -9.57 14.71 4.11
N ARG A 2 -9.98 15.83 4.76
CA ARG A 2 -9.56 17.18 4.30
C ARG A 2 -8.05 17.42 4.36
N ILE A 3 -7.40 16.90 5.39
CA ILE A 3 -5.94 16.97 5.55
C ILE A 3 -5.25 16.18 4.42
N GLU A 4 -5.72 14.95 4.17
CA GLU A 4 -5.21 14.07 3.12
C GLU A 4 -5.32 14.70 1.71
N ALA A 5 -6.51 15.24 1.38
CA ALA A 5 -6.71 15.93 0.11
C ALA A 5 -5.80 17.15 -0.05
N GLY A 6 -5.55 17.89 1.04
CA GLY A 6 -4.63 19.03 1.05
C GLY A 6 -3.17 18.64 0.84
N HIS A 7 -2.71 17.55 1.47
CA HIS A 7 -1.34 17.04 1.30
C HIS A 7 -1.08 16.53 -0.13
N ASN A 8 -2.09 15.96 -0.77
CA ASN A 8 -1.97 15.38 -2.12
C ASN A 8 -2.41 16.34 -3.23
N GLU A 9 -2.70 17.60 -2.92
CA GLU A 9 -3.20 18.62 -3.86
C GLU A 9 -4.43 18.15 -4.67
N GLN A 10 -5.29 17.33 -4.04
CA GLN A 10 -6.48 16.76 -4.65
C GLN A 10 -7.71 17.61 -4.38
N GLU A 11 -8.59 17.71 -5.37
CA GLU A 11 -9.90 18.33 -5.20
C GLU A 11 -10.81 17.44 -4.36
N LEU A 12 -11.36 18.01 -3.28
CA LEU A 12 -12.28 17.32 -2.38
C LEU A 12 -13.74 17.56 -2.74
N HIS A 13 -14.40 16.55 -3.26
CA HIS A 13 -15.84 16.55 -3.50
C HIS A 13 -16.57 15.84 -2.35
N VAL A 14 -17.42 16.56 -1.64
CA VAL A 14 -18.24 16.00 -0.55
C VAL A 14 -19.61 15.64 -1.10
N VAL A 15 -19.98 14.37 -1.01
CA VAL A 15 -21.26 13.84 -1.48
C VAL A 15 -22.10 13.30 -0.32
N PRO A 16 -23.44 13.39 -0.39
CA PRO A 16 -24.31 12.91 0.69
C PRO A 16 -24.37 11.39 0.80
N SER A 17 -23.99 10.67 -0.26
CA SER A 17 -23.97 9.20 -0.32
C SER A 17 -22.98 8.74 -1.40
N LEU A 18 -22.36 7.59 -1.20
CA LEU A 18 -21.50 6.94 -2.20
C LEU A 18 -22.24 6.60 -3.51
N ALA A 19 -23.56 6.46 -3.46
CA ALA A 19 -24.38 6.29 -4.67
C ALA A 19 -24.31 7.48 -5.64
N HIS A 20 -23.80 8.63 -5.20
CA HIS A 20 -23.60 9.83 -6.02
C HIS A 20 -22.17 9.98 -6.56
N VAL A 21 -21.30 9.00 -6.28
CA VAL A 21 -19.93 9.01 -6.80
C VAL A 21 -19.94 8.40 -8.19
N PRO A 22 -19.38 9.08 -9.21
CA PRO A 22 -19.33 8.54 -10.56
C PRO A 22 -18.39 7.30 -10.60
N GLU A 23 -18.77 6.32 -11.38
CA GLU A 23 -17.95 5.14 -11.65
C GLU A 23 -16.95 5.39 -12.80
N PRO A 24 -15.84 4.66 -12.85
CA PRO A 24 -15.38 3.64 -11.88
C PRO A 24 -14.61 4.24 -10.69
N LEU A 25 -14.75 3.61 -9.52
CA LEU A 25 -13.91 3.90 -8.35
C LEU A 25 -12.63 3.08 -8.42
N THR A 26 -11.49 3.67 -8.11
CA THR A 26 -10.21 2.95 -8.01
C THR A 26 -10.05 2.25 -6.66
N LYS A 27 -10.47 2.91 -5.59
CA LYS A 27 -10.48 2.35 -4.24
C LYS A 27 -11.47 3.08 -3.32
N VAL A 28 -11.84 2.43 -2.25
CA VAL A 28 -12.55 3.02 -1.11
C VAL A 28 -11.61 3.06 0.08
N LEU A 29 -11.41 4.24 0.67
CA LEU A 29 -10.61 4.42 1.87
C LEU A 29 -11.52 4.76 3.05
N MET A 30 -11.45 3.94 4.09
CA MET A 30 -12.16 4.14 5.35
C MET A 30 -11.19 4.67 6.39
N SER A 31 -11.62 5.66 7.17
CA SER A 31 -10.79 6.27 8.22
C SER A 31 -11.57 6.40 9.52
N ALA A 32 -10.97 5.92 10.61
CA ALA A 32 -11.48 6.06 11.96
C ALA A 32 -10.29 6.00 12.95
N PRO A 33 -10.49 6.29 14.26
CA PRO A 33 -9.47 5.98 15.25
C PRO A 33 -8.97 4.55 15.13
N ALA A 34 -7.65 4.33 15.28
CA ALA A 34 -7.00 3.05 14.99
C ALA A 34 -7.68 1.86 15.69
N GLU A 35 -7.96 1.98 16.99
CA GLU A 35 -8.66 0.93 17.75
C GLU A 35 -10.03 0.58 17.15
N THR A 36 -10.76 1.58 16.67
CA THR A 36 -12.11 1.39 16.11
C THR A 36 -12.04 0.68 14.76
N ILE A 37 -11.21 1.14 13.84
CA ILE A 37 -11.15 0.57 12.50
C ILE A 37 -10.58 -0.84 12.52
N GLN A 38 -9.57 -1.10 13.36
CA GLN A 38 -8.97 -2.43 13.53
C GLN A 38 -9.97 -3.43 14.14
N ALA A 39 -10.76 -3.02 15.14
CA ALA A 39 -11.79 -3.88 15.71
C ALA A 39 -12.92 -4.22 14.73
N LEU A 40 -13.21 -3.34 13.77
CA LEU A 40 -14.29 -3.52 12.80
C LEU A 40 -13.83 -4.13 11.46
N ALA A 41 -12.54 -4.17 11.18
CA ALA A 41 -11.98 -4.56 9.87
C ALA A 41 -12.53 -5.89 9.37
N GLY A 42 -12.54 -6.94 10.20
CA GLY A 42 -13.07 -8.24 9.84
C GLY A 42 -14.57 -8.22 9.54
N GLN A 43 -15.36 -7.42 10.26
CA GLN A 43 -16.81 -7.30 10.03
C GLN A 43 -17.09 -6.52 8.74
N ILE A 44 -16.26 -5.54 8.41
CA ILE A 44 -16.36 -4.74 7.17
C ILE A 44 -16.00 -5.61 5.96
N ALA A 45 -14.95 -6.40 6.05
CA ALA A 45 -14.44 -7.20 4.93
C ALA A 45 -15.31 -8.47 4.66
N ALA A 46 -15.86 -9.08 5.71
CA ALA A 46 -16.53 -10.38 5.60
C ALA A 46 -17.62 -10.48 4.52
N PRO A 47 -18.49 -9.47 4.30
CA PRO A 47 -19.51 -9.54 3.25
C PRO A 47 -18.95 -9.49 1.82
N PHE A 48 -17.71 -9.05 1.62
CA PHE A 48 -17.12 -8.71 0.32
C PHE A 48 -15.81 -9.46 0.04
N HIS A 49 -15.50 -10.52 0.79
CA HIS A 49 -14.21 -11.22 0.74
C HIS A 49 -13.88 -11.83 -0.63
N ASP A 50 -14.88 -12.14 -1.45
CA ASP A 50 -14.72 -12.65 -2.81
C ASP A 50 -14.61 -11.55 -3.88
N GLU A 51 -15.07 -10.35 -3.57
CA GLU A 51 -15.19 -9.24 -4.53
C GLU A 51 -14.12 -8.16 -4.33
N LEU A 52 -13.64 -8.00 -3.10
CA LEU A 52 -12.72 -6.93 -2.73
C LEU A 52 -11.49 -7.48 -1.97
N THR A 53 -10.38 -6.82 -2.21
CA THR A 53 -9.15 -6.96 -1.42
C THR A 53 -9.09 -5.84 -0.40
N PHE A 54 -8.82 -6.19 0.86
CA PHE A 54 -8.70 -5.24 1.96
C PHE A 54 -7.30 -5.23 2.52
N ALA A 55 -6.77 -4.05 2.87
CA ALA A 55 -5.49 -3.90 3.54
C ALA A 55 -5.41 -2.60 4.34
N PHE A 56 -4.59 -2.57 5.39
CA PHE A 56 -4.22 -1.35 6.09
C PHE A 56 -3.08 -0.64 5.35
N SER A 57 -3.24 0.67 5.08
CA SER A 57 -2.18 1.55 4.58
C SER A 57 -1.64 2.49 5.67
N ALA A 58 -2.31 2.54 6.80
CA ALA A 58 -1.90 3.15 8.06
C ALA A 58 -2.76 2.56 9.18
N PRO A 59 -2.38 2.70 10.45
CA PRO A 59 -3.16 2.13 11.57
C PRO A 59 -4.63 2.59 11.62
N PHE A 60 -4.94 3.74 11.02
CA PHE A 60 -6.25 4.39 10.99
C PHE A 60 -6.85 4.49 9.58
N TYR A 61 -6.21 3.88 8.57
CA TYR A 61 -6.67 3.79 7.19
C TYR A 61 -6.85 2.34 6.76
N TYR A 62 -8.08 1.97 6.41
CA TYR A 62 -8.44 0.67 5.87
C TYR A 62 -8.96 0.83 4.45
N GLU A 63 -8.31 0.21 3.49
CA GLU A 63 -8.57 0.37 2.06
C GLU A 63 -9.25 -0.86 1.49
N ALA A 64 -10.16 -0.65 0.53
CA ALA A 64 -10.76 -1.69 -0.27
C ALA A 64 -10.52 -1.40 -1.75
N THR A 65 -10.01 -2.39 -2.48
CA THR A 65 -9.82 -2.41 -3.92
C THR A 65 -10.57 -3.61 -4.54
N LEU A 66 -10.67 -3.68 -5.84
CA LEU A 66 -11.20 -4.89 -6.50
C LEU A 66 -10.34 -6.11 -6.14
N ALA A 67 -10.98 -7.29 -6.06
CA ALA A 67 -10.28 -8.54 -5.79
C ALA A 67 -9.11 -8.75 -6.76
N GLY A 68 -7.95 -9.09 -6.20
CA GLY A 68 -6.72 -9.26 -6.97
C GLY A 68 -6.05 -7.97 -7.44
N VAL A 69 -6.53 -6.79 -7.00
CA VAL A 69 -5.88 -5.50 -7.26
C VAL A 69 -5.18 -5.06 -5.99
N ASP A 70 -3.87 -5.22 -5.97
CA ASP A 70 -2.96 -4.79 -4.91
C ASP A 70 -1.65 -4.24 -5.50
N LYS A 71 -0.74 -3.75 -4.65
CA LYS A 71 0.55 -3.19 -5.10
C LYS A 71 1.45 -4.25 -5.77
N GLY A 72 1.33 -5.52 -5.39
CA GLY A 72 2.09 -6.62 -5.99
C GLY A 72 1.63 -6.92 -7.41
N THR A 73 0.34 -7.11 -7.61
CA THR A 73 -0.23 -7.32 -8.94
C THR A 73 -0.01 -6.11 -9.85
N ALA A 74 -0.04 -4.89 -9.30
CA ALA A 74 0.28 -3.67 -10.03
C ALA A 74 1.75 -3.64 -10.48
N LEU A 75 2.71 -4.02 -9.62
CA LEU A 75 4.12 -4.14 -9.98
C LEU A 75 4.33 -5.14 -11.10
N LEU A 76 3.76 -6.34 -10.99
CA LEU A 76 3.91 -7.39 -12.01
C LEU A 76 3.34 -6.93 -13.35
N ARG A 77 2.19 -6.27 -13.35
CA ARG A 77 1.59 -5.72 -14.56
C ARG A 77 2.45 -4.61 -15.17
N LEU A 78 2.98 -3.70 -14.36
CA LEU A 78 3.91 -2.66 -14.82
C LEU A 78 5.15 -3.28 -15.49
N CYS A 79 5.75 -4.30 -14.86
CA CYS A 79 6.89 -5.02 -15.42
C CYS A 79 6.53 -5.67 -16.77
N GLN A 80 5.39 -6.31 -16.86
CA GLN A 80 4.91 -6.93 -18.11
C GLN A 80 4.74 -5.89 -19.23
N GLU A 81 4.08 -4.76 -18.93
CA GLU A 81 3.83 -3.69 -19.91
C GLU A 81 5.12 -2.97 -20.34
N ALA A 82 6.08 -2.85 -19.42
CA ALA A 82 7.37 -2.22 -19.69
C ALA A 82 8.43 -3.17 -20.27
N GLY A 83 8.15 -4.48 -20.36
CA GLY A 83 9.12 -5.48 -20.78
C GLY A 83 10.27 -5.69 -19.80
N LEU A 84 10.03 -5.46 -18.50
CA LEU A 84 10.99 -5.61 -17.41
C LEU A 84 10.83 -6.97 -16.73
N ASP A 85 11.94 -7.54 -16.29
CA ASP A 85 11.92 -8.72 -15.43
C ASP A 85 11.61 -8.28 -13.99
N PRO A 86 10.54 -8.79 -13.32
CA PRO A 86 10.29 -8.52 -11.92
C PRO A 86 11.49 -8.82 -11.02
N ALA A 87 12.29 -9.83 -11.35
CA ALA A 87 13.53 -10.16 -10.61
C ALA A 87 14.59 -9.04 -10.67
N ALA A 88 14.47 -8.09 -11.60
CA ALA A 88 15.35 -6.93 -11.70
C ALA A 88 14.79 -5.68 -11.00
N THR A 89 13.73 -5.81 -10.21
CA THR A 89 13.11 -4.69 -9.50
C THR A 89 13.47 -4.66 -8.02
N VAL A 90 13.42 -3.46 -7.44
CA VAL A 90 13.52 -3.24 -6.00
C VAL A 90 12.24 -2.57 -5.53
N ALA A 91 11.61 -3.11 -4.50
CA ALA A 91 10.43 -2.52 -3.89
C ALA A 91 10.69 -2.15 -2.43
N PHE A 92 10.18 -1.01 -2.00
CA PHE A 92 10.26 -0.53 -0.63
C PHE A 92 8.85 -0.42 -0.03
N GLY A 93 8.70 -0.81 1.24
CA GLY A 93 7.40 -0.77 1.90
C GLY A 93 7.49 -0.72 3.41
N ASP A 94 6.40 -0.29 4.06
CA ASP A 94 6.32 -0.17 5.52
C ASP A 94 4.98 -0.63 6.10
N GLN A 95 3.94 -0.81 5.28
CA GLN A 95 2.60 -1.18 5.71
C GLN A 95 2.10 -2.48 5.05
N GLU A 96 0.97 -2.99 5.57
CA GLU A 96 0.38 -4.25 5.12
C GLU A 96 0.12 -4.29 3.61
N ASN A 97 -0.35 -3.17 3.03
CA ASN A 97 -0.64 -3.06 1.59
C ASN A 97 0.61 -3.14 0.70
N ASP A 98 1.83 -3.13 1.28
CA ASP A 98 3.10 -3.28 0.56
C ASP A 98 3.56 -4.73 0.46
N LEU A 99 3.03 -5.64 1.28
CA LEU A 99 3.47 -7.04 1.36
C LEU A 99 3.47 -7.74 0.00
N GLY A 100 2.42 -7.54 -0.81
CA GLY A 100 2.34 -8.11 -2.15
C GLY A 100 3.46 -7.63 -3.07
N MET A 101 3.77 -6.34 -3.01
CA MET A 101 4.82 -5.72 -3.81
C MET A 101 6.23 -6.18 -3.39
N LEU A 102 6.49 -6.26 -2.09
CA LEU A 102 7.78 -6.75 -1.58
C LEU A 102 8.06 -8.19 -2.02
N ARG A 103 7.04 -9.05 -1.99
CA ARG A 103 7.15 -10.45 -2.42
C ARG A 103 7.26 -10.63 -3.93
N ALA A 104 6.73 -9.69 -4.71
CA ALA A 104 6.74 -9.74 -6.17
C ALA A 104 8.03 -9.19 -6.78
N ALA A 105 8.74 -8.32 -6.08
CA ALA A 105 9.98 -7.73 -6.51
C ALA A 105 11.16 -8.70 -6.44
N GLY A 106 12.22 -8.44 -7.21
CA GLY A 106 13.49 -9.16 -7.11
C GLY A 106 14.25 -8.88 -5.81
N LEU A 107 14.01 -7.72 -5.19
CA LEU A 107 14.47 -7.36 -3.86
C LEU A 107 13.36 -6.59 -3.13
N GLY A 108 12.76 -7.22 -2.14
CA GLY A 108 11.79 -6.60 -1.23
C GLY A 108 12.49 -5.99 -0.03
N VAL A 109 12.32 -4.70 0.20
CA VAL A 109 12.98 -3.93 1.26
C VAL A 109 11.95 -3.37 2.22
N ALA A 110 12.02 -3.73 3.50
CA ALA A 110 11.26 -3.10 4.55
C ALA A 110 11.95 -1.82 5.02
N MET A 111 11.18 -0.76 5.21
CA MET A 111 11.65 0.46 5.88
C MET A 111 11.90 0.19 7.36
N GLY A 112 12.81 0.92 7.99
CA GLY A 112 13.11 0.79 9.43
C GLY A 112 11.90 1.04 10.33
N ASN A 113 10.98 1.91 9.90
CA ASN A 113 9.70 2.20 10.55
C ASN A 113 8.57 1.21 10.17
N ALA A 114 8.84 0.18 9.36
CA ALA A 114 7.82 -0.78 8.94
C ALA A 114 7.25 -1.59 10.11
N ILE A 115 6.02 -2.05 9.97
CA ILE A 115 5.39 -2.98 10.90
C ILE A 115 6.10 -4.35 10.86
N ASP A 116 5.99 -5.13 11.93
CA ASP A 116 6.74 -6.38 12.09
C ASP A 116 6.48 -7.37 10.94
N SER A 117 5.23 -7.54 10.51
CA SER A 117 4.87 -8.44 9.42
C SER A 117 5.52 -8.08 8.08
N VAL A 118 5.79 -6.79 7.84
CA VAL A 118 6.50 -6.29 6.65
C VAL A 118 7.99 -6.57 6.76
N LYS A 119 8.60 -6.34 7.95
CA LYS A 119 10.00 -6.68 8.22
C LYS A 119 10.28 -8.17 8.09
N GLU A 120 9.35 -9.02 8.54
CA GLU A 120 9.45 -10.47 8.41
C GLU A 120 9.33 -10.98 6.97
N ALA A 121 8.59 -10.26 6.13
CA ALA A 121 8.33 -10.65 4.74
C ALA A 121 9.38 -10.13 3.75
N ALA A 122 10.19 -9.15 4.15
CA ALA A 122 11.19 -8.51 3.30
C ALA A 122 12.52 -9.29 3.27
N ASP A 123 13.27 -9.14 2.17
CA ASP A 123 14.62 -9.69 2.03
C ASP A 123 15.65 -8.89 2.85
N VAL A 124 15.43 -7.59 2.99
CA VAL A 124 16.34 -6.64 3.67
C VAL A 124 15.53 -5.61 4.43
N ILE A 125 16.07 -5.13 5.54
CA ILE A 125 15.55 -3.97 6.27
C ILE A 125 16.55 -2.82 6.08
N THR A 126 16.06 -1.64 5.68
CA THR A 126 16.85 -0.42 5.58
C THR A 126 16.55 0.54 6.75
N ASP A 127 17.17 1.73 6.75
CA ASP A 127 16.86 2.78 7.71
C ASP A 127 15.41 3.26 7.54
N ASP A 128 14.92 4.06 8.50
CA ASP A 128 13.58 4.62 8.44
C ASP A 128 13.45 5.78 7.43
N HIS A 129 12.22 6.27 7.25
CA HIS A 129 11.92 7.36 6.32
C HIS A 129 12.53 8.71 6.76
N ASP A 130 12.81 8.91 8.05
CA ASP A 130 13.44 10.11 8.58
C ASP A 130 14.98 10.08 8.44
N SER A 131 15.53 8.91 8.15
CA SER A 131 16.98 8.64 8.04
C SER A 131 17.41 8.34 6.60
N ASP A 132 16.66 8.77 5.59
CA ASP A 132 16.96 8.55 4.16
C ASP A 132 17.15 7.07 3.76
N GLY A 133 16.44 6.13 4.40
CA GLY A 133 16.62 4.70 4.25
C GLY A 133 16.64 4.19 2.81
N ILE A 134 15.76 4.70 1.94
CA ILE A 134 15.74 4.33 0.51
C ILE A 134 17.05 4.76 -0.16
N ALA A 135 17.45 6.02 0.04
CA ALA A 135 18.63 6.57 -0.60
C ALA A 135 19.92 5.87 -0.13
N ASN A 136 20.02 5.56 1.16
CA ASN A 136 21.16 4.86 1.76
C ASN A 136 21.31 3.47 1.14
N LEU A 137 20.24 2.67 1.11
CA LEU A 137 20.29 1.34 0.52
C LEU A 137 20.64 1.37 -0.97
N LEU A 138 20.06 2.32 -1.74
CA LEU A 138 20.34 2.43 -3.18
C LEU A 138 21.80 2.80 -3.43
N ARG A 139 22.38 3.73 -2.66
CA ARG A 139 23.81 4.09 -2.76
C ARG A 139 24.71 2.90 -2.46
N ASP A 140 24.43 2.20 -1.37
CA ASP A 140 25.28 1.07 -0.95
C ASP A 140 25.21 -0.10 -1.93
N ARG A 141 24.02 -0.37 -2.47
CA ARG A 141 23.79 -1.55 -3.31
C ARG A 141 24.17 -1.35 -4.76
N PHE A 142 24.03 -0.14 -5.29
CA PHE A 142 24.22 0.16 -6.71
C PHE A 142 25.37 1.12 -6.99
N ALA A 143 26.14 1.49 -5.96
CA ALA A 143 27.31 2.39 -6.06
C ALA A 143 26.96 3.74 -6.72
N LEU A 144 25.79 4.32 -6.36
CA LEU A 144 25.26 5.58 -6.88
C LEU A 144 25.83 6.80 -6.15
#